data_1b0b527654ea5a99702537e83e26465b
#
_entry.id   1b0b527654ea5a99702537e83e26465b
#
_cell.length_a   1.000
_cell.length_b   1.000
_cell.length_c   1.000
_cell.angle_alpha   90.00
_cell.angle_beta   90.00
_cell.angle_gamma   90.00
#
_symmetry.space_group_name_H-M   'P 1'
#
loop_
_entity.id
_entity.type
_entity.pdbx_description
1 polymer ?
#
loop_
_entity_poly.entity_id
_entity_poly.type
_entity_poly.pdbx_seq_one_letter_code
_entity_poly.pdbx_strand_id
1 'polypeptide(L)'
;MRSLPLEPIMRALPYLFLTLLLSGCASVSLERDFDPSRDFAAYRTWSWMDDKLAYQPDDARLKSDITEARISQAVAEQLDQRGLRQATDGKGDLKVQSVLIVDERQDQITTQYGGGWGGYWGGYWGGPAFTETRRVDYKVATLQIDLYDAKDGKLVWRGSGEQIMRSQPPTPAERERAIRETVSQVLSQYPPR
;
A
#
# COMPACT_ATOMS: atom_id res chain seq x y z
N MET A 1 1.12 -47.42 -35.15
CA MET A 1 1.47 -46.41 -34.13
C MET A 1 1.58 -45.07 -34.84
N ARG A 2 0.59 -44.19 -34.63
CA ARG A 2 0.57 -42.83 -35.20
C ARG A 2 1.29 -41.87 -34.25
N SER A 3 2.40 -41.31 -34.65
CA SER A 3 3.10 -40.27 -33.93
C SER A 3 2.28 -38.97 -33.98
N LEU A 4 1.89 -38.47 -32.83
CA LEU A 4 1.25 -37.17 -32.70
C LEU A 4 2.27 -36.06 -33.03
N PRO A 5 1.90 -35.02 -33.79
CA PRO A 5 2.81 -33.92 -34.10
C PRO A 5 3.04 -33.05 -32.86
N LEU A 6 4.28 -32.95 -32.41
CA LEU A 6 4.76 -32.12 -31.29
C LEU A 6 4.84 -30.61 -31.60
N GLU A 7 4.67 -30.25 -32.86
CA GLU A 7 4.81 -28.88 -33.38
C GLU A 7 3.86 -27.84 -32.75
N PRO A 8 2.54 -28.12 -32.50
CA PRO A 8 1.65 -27.08 -31.94
C PRO A 8 1.91 -26.80 -30.45
N ILE A 9 2.49 -27.75 -29.70
CA ILE A 9 2.73 -27.59 -28.26
C ILE A 9 3.91 -26.64 -28.00
N MET A 10 4.95 -26.69 -28.82
CA MET A 10 6.12 -25.81 -28.68
C MET A 10 5.82 -24.35 -29.04
N ARG A 11 4.85 -24.07 -29.89
CA ARG A 11 4.43 -22.71 -30.23
C ARG A 11 3.50 -22.07 -29.19
N ALA A 12 2.80 -22.87 -28.39
CA ALA A 12 1.89 -22.38 -27.33
C ALA A 12 2.63 -22.08 -26.00
N LEU A 13 3.82 -22.62 -25.78
CA LEU A 13 4.61 -22.48 -24.56
C LEU A 13 4.97 -21.01 -24.22
N PRO A 14 5.41 -20.15 -25.16
CA PRO A 14 5.75 -18.77 -24.86
C PRO A 14 4.51 -17.92 -24.50
N TYR A 15 3.35 -18.26 -25.03
CA TYR A 15 2.11 -17.52 -24.68
C TYR A 15 1.58 -17.91 -23.30
N LEU A 16 1.77 -19.15 -22.87
CA LEU A 16 1.42 -19.59 -21.52
C LEU A 16 2.32 -18.93 -20.46
N PHE A 17 3.58 -18.67 -20.76
CA PHE A 17 4.51 -18.00 -19.86
C PHE A 17 4.23 -16.50 -19.73
N LEU A 18 3.73 -15.86 -20.79
CA LEU A 18 3.38 -14.42 -20.79
C LEU A 18 2.12 -14.13 -19.96
N THR A 19 1.18 -15.07 -19.90
CA THR A 19 -0.06 -14.89 -19.11
C THR A 19 0.14 -15.06 -17.59
N LEU A 20 1.21 -15.72 -17.16
CA LEU A 20 1.53 -15.92 -15.74
C LEU A 20 2.10 -14.66 -15.04
N LEU A 21 2.51 -13.64 -15.80
CA LEU A 21 3.10 -12.40 -15.26
C LEU A 21 2.05 -11.34 -14.88
N LEU A 22 0.77 -11.59 -15.06
CA LEU A 22 -0.34 -10.68 -14.70
C LEU A 22 -0.91 -10.96 -13.30
N SER A 23 -0.13 -11.50 -12.37
CA SER A 23 -0.58 -11.69 -10.99
C SER A 23 -0.63 -10.36 -10.24
N GLY A 24 -1.83 -9.91 -10.07
CA GLY A 24 -2.46 -8.99 -9.14
C GLY A 24 -1.58 -8.07 -8.29
N CYS A 25 -1.40 -6.83 -8.72
CA CYS A 25 -1.06 -5.75 -7.80
C CYS A 25 -2.26 -5.51 -6.86
N ALA A 26 -2.09 -5.77 -5.56
CA ALA A 26 -2.95 -5.18 -4.56
C ALA A 26 -2.82 -3.66 -4.70
N SER A 27 -3.92 -2.97 -5.02
CA SER A 27 -3.89 -1.51 -5.20
C SER A 27 -3.69 -0.83 -3.85
N VAL A 28 -2.50 -0.27 -3.64
CA VAL A 28 -2.21 0.63 -2.55
C VAL A 28 -2.58 2.03 -3.02
N SER A 29 -3.43 2.74 -2.27
CA SER A 29 -3.66 4.16 -2.51
C SER A 29 -2.48 4.94 -1.96
N LEU A 30 -1.77 5.68 -2.83
CA LEU A 30 -0.57 6.41 -2.48
C LEU A 30 -0.83 7.91 -2.45
N GLU A 31 -0.36 8.56 -1.40
CA GLU A 31 -0.35 10.02 -1.29
C GLU A 31 1.04 10.50 -0.94
N ARG A 32 1.39 11.72 -1.37
CA ARG A 32 2.65 12.39 -1.00
C ARG A 32 2.46 13.87 -0.85
N ASP A 33 3.26 14.44 0.06
CA ASP A 33 3.42 15.89 0.23
C ASP A 33 4.89 16.22 0.50
N PHE A 34 5.36 17.39 0.06
CA PHE A 34 6.75 17.80 0.27
C PHE A 34 6.91 19.32 0.17
N ASP A 35 7.94 19.83 0.82
CA ASP A 35 8.32 21.24 0.74
C ASP A 35 9.12 21.51 -0.55
N PRO A 36 8.55 22.18 -1.57
CA PRO A 36 9.23 22.42 -2.84
C PRO A 36 10.41 23.39 -2.74
N SER A 37 10.57 24.07 -1.62
CA SER A 37 11.71 25.00 -1.40
C SER A 37 12.99 24.27 -0.97
N ARG A 38 12.92 22.95 -0.70
CA ARG A 38 14.07 22.16 -0.25
C ARG A 38 14.84 21.57 -1.41
N ASP A 39 16.17 21.60 -1.27
CA ASP A 39 17.07 20.86 -2.16
C ASP A 39 17.23 19.42 -1.67
N PHE A 40 16.39 18.51 -2.19
CA PHE A 40 16.46 17.10 -1.86
C PHE A 40 17.77 16.42 -2.29
N ALA A 41 18.50 17.01 -3.26
CA ALA A 41 19.78 16.48 -3.68
C ALA A 41 20.90 16.77 -2.68
N ALA A 42 20.68 17.69 -1.75
CA ALA A 42 21.67 17.99 -0.68
C ALA A 42 21.65 16.96 0.45
N TYR A 43 20.57 16.24 0.64
CA TYR A 43 20.47 15.20 1.66
C TYR A 43 21.26 13.95 1.25
N ARG A 44 22.14 13.46 2.11
CA ARG A 44 22.99 12.29 1.87
C ARG A 44 22.84 11.22 2.94
N THR A 45 22.52 11.65 4.16
CA THR A 45 22.45 10.79 5.33
C THR A 45 21.10 10.92 6.02
N TRP A 46 20.72 9.87 6.73
CA TRP A 46 19.51 9.86 7.52
C TRP A 46 19.71 9.12 8.83
N SER A 47 18.89 9.40 9.81
CA SER A 47 18.81 8.64 11.06
C SER A 47 17.37 8.56 11.54
N TRP A 48 17.07 7.57 12.36
CA TRP A 48 15.76 7.45 12.98
C TRP A 48 15.52 8.58 13.98
N MET A 49 14.25 8.97 14.15
CA MET A 49 13.78 9.64 15.35
C MET A 49 13.82 8.66 16.54
N ASP A 50 13.70 9.15 17.77
CA ASP A 50 13.70 8.33 18.98
C ASP A 50 12.55 7.31 18.94
N ASP A 51 11.38 7.74 18.50
CA ASP A 51 10.24 6.89 18.19
C ASP A 51 10.22 6.59 16.68
N LYS A 52 10.74 5.40 16.30
CA LYS A 52 10.83 4.98 14.90
C LYS A 52 9.49 4.71 14.26
N LEU A 53 8.54 4.17 15.05
CA LEU A 53 7.20 3.81 14.61
C LEU A 53 6.17 4.27 15.64
N ALA A 54 5.44 5.32 15.31
CA ALA A 54 4.26 5.75 16.05
C ALA A 54 3.02 4.98 15.60
N TYR A 55 2.05 4.80 16.48
CA TYR A 55 0.77 4.15 16.21
C TYR A 55 -0.39 5.12 16.42
N GLN A 56 -1.35 5.10 15.50
CA GLN A 56 -2.59 5.86 15.61
C GLN A 56 -3.80 4.94 15.35
N PRO A 57 -4.71 4.78 16.34
CA PRO A 57 -4.62 5.33 17.70
C PRO A 57 -3.44 4.73 18.49
N ASP A 58 -3.01 5.41 19.55
CA ASP A 58 -1.98 4.88 20.47
C ASP A 58 -2.60 3.79 21.35
N ASP A 59 -2.74 2.59 20.78
CA ASP A 59 -3.33 1.42 21.42
C ASP A 59 -2.27 0.33 21.57
N ALA A 60 -2.06 -0.13 22.81
CA ALA A 60 -1.09 -1.19 23.09
C ALA A 60 -1.35 -2.49 22.32
N ARG A 61 -2.62 -2.75 21.90
CA ARG A 61 -2.98 -3.92 21.09
C ARG A 61 -2.45 -3.85 19.66
N LEU A 62 -2.16 -2.65 19.16
CA LEU A 62 -1.58 -2.43 17.82
C LEU A 62 -0.05 -2.49 17.85
N LYS A 63 0.56 -2.17 19.00
CA LYS A 63 2.03 -2.12 19.15
C LYS A 63 2.64 -3.52 19.01
N SER A 64 3.68 -3.61 18.18
CA SER A 64 4.35 -4.87 17.90
C SER A 64 5.80 -4.62 17.48
N ASP A 65 6.74 -5.07 18.29
CA ASP A 65 8.18 -4.99 18.00
C ASP A 65 8.53 -5.69 16.69
N ILE A 66 7.82 -6.80 16.37
CA ILE A 66 8.02 -7.51 15.11
C ILE A 66 7.60 -6.64 13.91
N THR A 67 6.48 -5.93 14.03
CA THR A 67 6.01 -5.01 12.97
C THR A 67 6.95 -3.82 12.83
N GLU A 68 7.39 -3.24 13.94
CA GLU A 68 8.38 -2.16 13.95
C GLU A 68 9.68 -2.60 13.28
N ALA A 69 10.22 -3.75 13.63
CA ALA A 69 11.44 -4.28 13.04
C ALA A 69 11.32 -4.46 11.51
N ARG A 70 10.19 -5.01 11.03
CA ARG A 70 9.94 -5.20 9.60
C ARG A 70 9.83 -3.88 8.84
N ILE A 71 9.08 -2.91 9.38
CA ILE A 71 8.93 -1.59 8.77
C ILE A 71 10.28 -0.88 8.75
N SER A 72 10.99 -0.86 9.88
CA SER A 72 12.29 -0.20 9.98
C SER A 72 13.32 -0.79 9.02
N GLN A 73 13.34 -2.11 8.87
CA GLN A 73 14.23 -2.77 7.92
C GLN A 73 13.87 -2.39 6.48
N ALA A 74 12.59 -2.47 6.11
CA ALA A 74 12.14 -2.15 4.76
C ALA A 74 12.41 -0.69 4.39
N VAL A 75 12.20 0.26 5.33
CA VAL A 75 12.49 1.68 5.13
C VAL A 75 13.99 1.91 4.93
N ALA A 76 14.84 1.30 5.78
CA ALA A 76 16.29 1.42 5.65
C ALA A 76 16.80 0.91 4.28
N GLU A 77 16.33 -0.26 3.85
CA GLU A 77 16.67 -0.83 2.55
C GLU A 77 16.25 0.10 1.39
N GLN A 78 15.06 0.68 1.48
CA GLN A 78 14.54 1.57 0.43
C GLN A 78 15.24 2.92 0.38
N LEU A 79 15.63 3.50 1.52
CA LEU A 79 16.41 4.74 1.57
C LEU A 79 17.83 4.53 1.06
N ASP A 80 18.48 3.40 1.40
CA ASP A 80 19.81 3.05 0.87
C ASP A 80 19.79 2.89 -0.66
N GLN A 81 18.79 2.23 -1.22
CA GLN A 81 18.60 2.11 -2.67
C GLN A 81 18.45 3.47 -3.38
N ARG A 82 18.02 4.51 -2.66
CA ARG A 82 17.89 5.89 -3.16
C ARG A 82 19.11 6.75 -2.89
N GLY A 83 20.19 6.14 -2.40
CA GLY A 83 21.48 6.79 -2.18
C GLY A 83 21.61 7.52 -0.85
N LEU A 84 20.63 7.38 0.06
CA LEU A 84 20.70 7.89 1.42
C LEU A 84 21.39 6.87 2.33
N ARG A 85 22.40 7.30 3.09
CA ARG A 85 23.14 6.44 4.01
C ARG A 85 22.65 6.60 5.44
N GLN A 86 22.42 5.50 6.14
CA GLN A 86 22.06 5.57 7.55
C GLN A 86 23.27 6.00 8.39
N ALA A 87 23.10 7.08 9.14
CA ALA A 87 24.08 7.55 10.11
C ALA A 87 23.98 6.74 11.41
N THR A 88 25.06 6.09 11.79
CA THR A 88 25.13 5.23 13.00
C THR A 88 25.23 6.03 14.30
N ASP A 89 25.69 7.28 14.21
CA ASP A 89 25.79 8.22 15.34
C ASP A 89 24.47 9.00 15.62
N GLY A 90 23.42 8.69 14.89
CA GLY A 90 22.14 9.37 15.00
C GLY A 90 22.08 10.78 14.42
N LYS A 91 23.14 11.24 13.71
CA LYS A 91 23.26 12.61 13.17
C LYS A 91 23.12 12.64 11.64
N GLY A 92 22.04 12.06 11.12
CA GLY A 92 21.73 12.16 9.69
C GLY A 92 21.25 13.55 9.28
N ASP A 93 21.35 13.88 8.00
CA ASP A 93 20.78 15.11 7.42
C ASP A 93 19.26 15.11 7.53
N LEU A 94 18.66 13.93 7.43
CA LEU A 94 17.24 13.70 7.62
C LEU A 94 16.98 12.89 8.89
N LYS A 95 15.89 13.22 9.59
CA LYS A 95 15.27 12.39 10.63
C LYS A 95 14.06 11.68 10.05
N VAL A 96 13.97 10.38 10.28
CA VAL A 96 12.93 9.52 9.71
C VAL A 96 12.01 9.01 10.81
N GLN A 97 10.71 9.10 10.59
CA GLN A 97 9.68 8.50 11.42
C GLN A 97 8.68 7.76 10.53
N SER A 98 8.22 6.61 10.97
CA SER A 98 7.08 5.92 10.39
C SER A 98 5.87 6.07 11.30
N VAL A 99 4.67 6.11 10.73
CA VAL A 99 3.41 6.12 11.48
C VAL A 99 2.50 5.04 10.90
N LEU A 100 2.00 4.15 11.74
CA LEU A 100 1.00 3.16 11.36
C LEU A 100 -0.37 3.61 11.89
N ILE A 101 -1.25 3.97 10.96
CA ILE A 101 -2.60 4.45 11.25
C ILE A 101 -3.58 3.31 10.94
N VAL A 102 -4.47 3.00 11.88
CA VAL A 102 -5.52 1.98 11.70
C VAL A 102 -6.86 2.61 11.95
N ASP A 103 -7.65 2.74 10.88
CA ASP A 103 -8.98 3.36 10.93
C ASP A 103 -10.06 2.32 10.63
N GLU A 104 -11.23 2.51 11.25
CA GLU A 104 -12.47 1.83 10.89
C GLU A 104 -13.28 2.74 9.98
N ARG A 105 -13.65 2.23 8.81
CA ARG A 105 -14.47 2.96 7.84
C ARG A 105 -15.76 2.19 7.57
N GLN A 106 -16.80 2.94 7.24
CA GLN A 106 -18.10 2.41 6.84
C GLN A 106 -18.36 2.79 5.39
N ASP A 107 -18.79 1.80 4.60
CA ASP A 107 -19.27 2.04 3.26
C ASP A 107 -20.73 1.59 3.13
N GLN A 108 -21.47 2.21 2.22
CA GLN A 108 -22.85 1.87 1.93
C GLN A 108 -22.94 1.31 0.53
N ILE A 109 -23.17 0.00 0.45
CA ILE A 109 -23.41 -0.66 -0.82
C ILE A 109 -24.92 -0.64 -1.09
N THR A 110 -25.33 0.08 -2.13
CA THR A 110 -26.71 0.11 -2.59
C THR A 110 -26.84 -0.79 -3.80
N THR A 111 -27.59 -1.88 -3.66
CA THR A 111 -27.90 -2.80 -4.75
C THR A 111 -29.36 -2.61 -5.15
N GLN A 112 -29.60 -2.30 -6.42
CA GLN A 112 -30.95 -2.25 -6.99
C GLN A 112 -31.28 -3.61 -7.60
N TYR A 113 -32.32 -4.25 -7.07
CA TYR A 113 -32.92 -5.46 -7.62
C TYR A 113 -34.19 -5.12 -8.33
N GLY A 114 -34.35 -5.55 -9.61
CA GLY A 114 -35.56 -5.33 -10.38
C GLY A 114 -35.49 -3.99 -11.13
N GLY A 115 -35.18 -4.07 -12.36
CA GLY A 115 -35.29 -3.03 -13.37
C GLY A 115 -35.57 -3.75 -14.65
N GLY A 116 -36.84 -3.72 -15.05
CA GLY A 116 -37.41 -4.50 -16.09
C GLY A 116 -36.55 -4.70 -17.33
N TRP A 117 -36.60 -5.88 -17.83
CA TRP A 117 -36.45 -6.07 -19.26
C TRP A 117 -37.52 -5.21 -19.94
N GLY A 118 -37.16 -3.97 -20.22
CA GLY A 118 -37.99 -3.03 -20.95
C GLY A 118 -38.03 -3.39 -22.43
N GLY A 119 -38.76 -4.44 -22.76
CA GLY A 119 -39.27 -4.65 -24.10
C GLY A 119 -40.64 -4.00 -24.20
N TYR A 120 -41.09 -3.70 -25.40
CA TYR A 120 -42.33 -3.02 -25.79
C TYR A 120 -43.62 -3.55 -25.11
N TRP A 121 -43.54 -4.64 -24.36
CA TRP A 121 -44.60 -5.33 -23.62
C TRP A 121 -44.47 -5.28 -22.08
N GLY A 122 -43.45 -4.59 -21.54
CA GLY A 122 -43.09 -4.62 -20.10
C GLY A 122 -43.95 -3.77 -19.17
N GLY A 123 -44.95 -3.05 -19.67
CA GLY A 123 -45.71 -2.12 -18.83
C GLY A 123 -46.73 -2.76 -17.88
N TYR A 124 -47.03 -4.06 -18.01
CA TYR A 124 -48.11 -4.71 -17.22
C TYR A 124 -47.61 -5.68 -16.14
N TRP A 125 -46.33 -6.08 -16.17
CA TRP A 125 -45.75 -7.08 -15.25
C TRP A 125 -44.44 -6.66 -14.62
N GLY A 126 -44.10 -5.38 -14.63
CA GLY A 126 -42.95 -4.85 -13.94
C GLY A 126 -43.15 -4.94 -12.42
N GLY A 127 -42.50 -5.88 -11.77
CA GLY A 127 -42.48 -5.95 -10.32
C GLY A 127 -41.79 -4.71 -9.73
N PRO A 128 -42.08 -4.35 -8.47
CA PRO A 128 -41.47 -3.20 -7.82
C PRO A 128 -39.97 -3.37 -7.77
N ALA A 129 -39.21 -2.30 -8.12
CA ALA A 129 -37.79 -2.27 -7.93
C ALA A 129 -37.50 -2.17 -6.41
N PHE A 130 -36.68 -3.09 -5.91
CA PHE A 130 -36.23 -3.08 -4.53
C PHE A 130 -34.82 -2.54 -4.48
N THR A 131 -34.64 -1.55 -3.65
CA THR A 131 -33.29 -1.01 -3.33
C THR A 131 -32.89 -1.53 -1.97
N GLU A 132 -31.83 -2.33 -1.91
CA GLU A 132 -31.24 -2.78 -0.67
C GLU A 132 -29.98 -1.96 -0.41
N THR A 133 -29.92 -1.29 0.74
CA THR A 133 -28.72 -0.60 1.22
C THR A 133 -28.12 -1.38 2.37
N ARG A 134 -26.93 -1.90 2.17
CA ARG A 134 -26.16 -2.62 3.18
C ARG A 134 -24.97 -1.77 3.62
N ARG A 135 -24.80 -1.61 4.93
CA ARG A 135 -23.57 -1.05 5.52
C ARG A 135 -22.52 -2.14 5.65
N VAL A 136 -21.31 -1.83 5.24
CA VAL A 136 -20.15 -2.71 5.38
C VAL A 136 -19.08 -1.95 6.13
N ASP A 137 -18.72 -2.46 7.31
CA ASP A 137 -17.60 -1.93 8.10
C ASP A 137 -16.32 -2.64 7.65
N TYR A 138 -15.26 -1.87 7.42
CA TYR A 138 -13.95 -2.39 7.06
C TYR A 138 -12.84 -1.59 7.74
N LYS A 139 -11.70 -2.25 7.96
CA LYS A 139 -10.52 -1.62 8.53
C LYS A 139 -9.54 -1.25 7.43
N VAL A 140 -8.91 -0.11 7.61
CA VAL A 140 -7.89 0.41 6.72
C VAL A 140 -6.61 0.61 7.52
N ALA A 141 -5.49 0.15 6.97
CA ALA A 141 -4.19 0.44 7.51
C ALA A 141 -3.44 1.38 6.57
N THR A 142 -2.97 2.50 7.09
CA THR A 142 -2.13 3.46 6.37
C THR A 142 -0.74 3.47 6.97
N LEU A 143 0.27 3.18 6.16
CA LEU A 143 1.66 3.37 6.53
C LEU A 143 2.13 4.72 5.98
N GLN A 144 2.45 5.64 6.88
CA GLN A 144 3.01 6.94 6.57
C GLN A 144 4.50 6.96 6.91
N ILE A 145 5.31 7.60 6.07
CA ILE A 145 6.75 7.80 6.28
C ILE A 145 7.03 9.28 6.18
N ASP A 146 7.59 9.84 7.22
CA ASP A 146 7.92 11.25 7.37
C ASP A 146 9.42 11.46 7.38
N LEU A 147 9.88 12.44 6.61
CA LEU A 147 11.27 12.89 6.58
C LEU A 147 11.33 14.34 7.06
N TYR A 148 12.11 14.57 8.09
CA TYR A 148 12.33 15.88 8.68
C TYR A 148 13.75 16.33 8.43
N ASP A 149 13.97 17.60 8.10
CA ASP A 149 15.32 18.19 8.06
C ASP A 149 15.90 18.24 9.48
N ALA A 150 17.04 17.61 9.67
CA ALA A 150 17.69 17.53 10.99
C ALA A 150 18.19 18.89 11.52
N LYS A 151 18.35 19.90 10.65
CA LYS A 151 18.86 21.22 11.01
C LYS A 151 17.80 22.10 11.66
N ASP A 152 16.56 22.06 11.13
CA ASP A 152 15.48 22.92 11.59
C ASP A 152 14.27 22.15 12.16
N GLY A 153 14.31 20.82 12.10
CA GLY A 153 13.26 19.94 12.61
C GLY A 153 11.94 19.96 11.81
N LYS A 154 11.93 20.60 10.63
CA LYS A 154 10.71 20.71 9.83
C LYS A 154 10.50 19.47 8.98
N LEU A 155 9.23 19.10 8.82
CA LEU A 155 8.82 18.10 7.84
C LEU A 155 9.16 18.61 6.44
N VAL A 156 9.90 17.82 5.68
CA VAL A 156 10.30 18.16 4.30
C VAL A 156 9.67 17.26 3.28
N TRP A 157 9.33 16.03 3.67
CA TRP A 157 8.65 15.07 2.80
C TRP A 157 7.79 14.12 3.63
N ARG A 158 6.64 13.78 3.11
CA ARG A 158 5.71 12.79 3.64
C ARG A 158 5.19 11.95 2.49
N GLY A 159 5.19 10.64 2.66
CA GLY A 159 4.48 9.72 1.79
C GLY A 159 3.65 8.76 2.60
N SER A 160 2.50 8.37 2.08
CA SER A 160 1.64 7.37 2.71
C SER A 160 1.10 6.36 1.71
N GLY A 161 0.84 5.15 2.21
CA GLY A 161 0.23 4.08 1.45
C GLY A 161 -0.88 3.43 2.26
N GLU A 162 -2.08 3.44 1.72
CA GLU A 162 -3.29 2.94 2.35
C GLU A 162 -3.69 1.58 1.76
N GLN A 163 -4.07 0.64 2.62
CA GLN A 163 -4.58 -0.68 2.24
C GLN A 163 -5.79 -1.08 3.06
N ILE A 164 -6.79 -1.67 2.42
CA ILE A 164 -7.91 -2.31 3.12
C ILE A 164 -7.40 -3.59 3.80
N MET A 165 -7.64 -3.71 5.09
CA MET A 165 -7.29 -4.90 5.86
C MET A 165 -8.22 -6.06 5.50
N ARG A 166 -7.65 -7.23 5.25
CA ARG A 166 -8.43 -8.45 4.99
C ARG A 166 -9.11 -8.93 6.26
N SER A 167 -10.29 -9.53 6.12
CA SER A 167 -11.04 -10.12 7.23
C SER A 167 -10.29 -11.30 7.88
N GLN A 168 -9.47 -12.01 7.12
CA GLN A 168 -8.62 -13.08 7.62
C GLN A 168 -7.22 -12.54 7.94
N PRO A 169 -6.68 -12.83 9.12
CA PRO A 169 -5.31 -12.43 9.47
C PRO A 169 -4.31 -13.02 8.47
N PRO A 170 -3.40 -12.20 7.93
CA PRO A 170 -2.35 -12.69 7.04
C PRO A 170 -1.34 -13.55 7.81
N THR A 171 -0.73 -14.50 7.13
CA THR A 171 0.42 -15.24 7.64
C THR A 171 1.61 -14.30 7.87
N PRO A 172 2.61 -14.69 8.70
CA PRO A 172 3.80 -13.88 8.92
C PRO A 172 4.53 -13.49 7.63
N ALA A 173 4.61 -14.41 6.66
CA ALA A 173 5.27 -14.16 5.37
C ALA A 173 4.48 -13.19 4.47
N GLU A 174 3.14 -13.31 4.45
CA GLU A 174 2.27 -12.37 3.72
C GLU A 174 2.34 -10.97 4.32
N ARG A 175 2.36 -10.87 5.65
CA ARG A 175 2.51 -9.58 6.35
C ARG A 175 3.84 -8.91 6.03
N GLU A 176 4.93 -9.66 6.05
CA GLU A 176 6.24 -9.13 5.71
C GLU A 176 6.28 -8.64 4.26
N ARG A 177 5.74 -9.43 3.32
CA ARG A 177 5.65 -9.04 1.90
C ARG A 177 4.83 -7.76 1.73
N ALA A 178 3.66 -7.68 2.35
CA ALA A 178 2.80 -6.49 2.26
C ALA A 178 3.50 -5.23 2.81
N ILE A 179 4.22 -5.34 3.93
CA ILE A 179 5.01 -4.23 4.48
C ILE A 179 6.09 -3.79 3.48
N ARG A 180 6.90 -4.72 2.95
CA ARG A 180 7.95 -4.40 1.98
C ARG A 180 7.40 -3.75 0.72
N GLU A 181 6.31 -4.27 0.19
CA GLU A 181 5.62 -3.71 -0.99
C GLU A 181 5.12 -2.30 -0.71
N THR A 182 4.43 -2.08 0.41
CA THR A 182 3.91 -0.75 0.78
C THR A 182 5.04 0.26 0.96
N VAL A 183 6.09 -0.08 1.72
CA VAL A 183 7.25 0.80 1.92
C VAL A 183 7.94 1.13 0.58
N SER A 184 8.11 0.11 -0.28
CA SER A 184 8.71 0.31 -1.61
C SER A 184 7.90 1.26 -2.47
N GLN A 185 6.56 1.12 -2.48
CA GLN A 185 5.65 1.98 -3.23
C GLN A 185 5.62 3.41 -2.67
N VAL A 186 5.51 3.58 -1.36
CA VAL A 186 5.54 4.90 -0.71
C VAL A 186 6.84 5.62 -1.04
N LEU A 187 7.98 5.00 -0.78
CA LEU A 187 9.30 5.61 -1.02
C LEU A 187 9.67 5.70 -2.50
N SER A 188 8.95 5.02 -3.43
CA SER A 188 9.15 5.24 -4.87
C SER A 188 8.88 6.69 -5.29
N GLN A 189 8.16 7.44 -4.47
CA GLN A 189 7.84 8.85 -4.67
C GLN A 189 8.93 9.81 -4.14
N TYR A 190 9.98 9.30 -3.49
CA TYR A 190 11.13 10.05 -3.01
C TYR A 190 12.36 9.79 -3.90
N PRO A 191 13.20 10.81 -4.24
CA PRO A 191 12.95 12.24 -4.04
C PRO A 191 11.82 12.75 -4.96
N PRO A 192 11.13 13.84 -4.57
CA PRO A 192 10.13 14.46 -5.45
C PRO A 192 10.81 15.01 -6.70
N ARG A 193 10.12 14.89 -7.84
CA ARG A 193 10.56 15.40 -9.15
C ARG A 193 9.78 16.64 -9.50
#